data_2cd1acefe4e4f7baa49c9a17569dd07b
#
_entry.id   2cd1acefe4e4f7baa49c9a17569dd07b
#
_cell.length_a   1.000
_cell.length_b   1.000
_cell.length_c   1.000
_cell.angle_alpha   90.00
_cell.angle_beta   90.00
_cell.angle_gamma   90.00
#
_symmetry.space_group_name_H-M   'P 1'
#
loop_
_entity.id
_entity.type
_entity.pdbx_description
1 polymer ?
#
loop_
_entity_poly.entity_id
_entity_poly.type
_entity_poly.pdbx_seq_one_letter_code
_entity_poly.pdbx_strand_id
1 'polypeptide(L)'
;MDITELLVFTKNQGASDLHLSSGMPPLVRINGDMTPLDMPPLDRESLHTLIWDIMNDVQKKTFEENHELDFAIDLAGVCRFRVNCFVQRRGEGAVFRVIPSEIKSMQDLALPAVLAEMAMREKGLILVTGPTGSGKSTTLAAMLDHVNRKRRGHIITVEDPIEFVHDSKNCLVNQREIGPHTHSFANALKSALREDPDVILVGELRDLETMQLAITAAETGHVVFGTLHTNSAAKTIDRVIDIFPSSQQAQIRTMFSESIVGIVCQTLLKRSDKKGRVAGLEILVGVPALRNLIREDKTAQIMSVIQTGGQYGMQSMDQCLKNLVMQGAVTREEAARKSTNPALFLGGVAEPAPAAAPATGVKKAA
;
A
#
# COMPACT_ATOMS: atom_id res chain seq x y z
N MET A 1 -21.13 21.25 -20.54
CA MET A 1 -20.48 19.97 -20.23
C MET A 1 -20.49 19.83 -18.72
N ASP A 2 -20.95 18.70 -18.22
CA ASP A 2 -20.99 18.43 -16.78
C ASP A 2 -19.74 17.63 -16.38
N ILE A 3 -19.13 17.99 -15.27
CA ILE A 3 -17.99 17.27 -14.69
C ILE A 3 -18.35 15.80 -14.39
N THR A 4 -19.58 15.55 -13.98
CA THR A 4 -20.11 14.22 -13.69
C THR A 4 -20.00 13.28 -14.91
N GLU A 5 -20.33 13.77 -16.10
CA GLU A 5 -20.21 13.00 -17.34
C GLU A 5 -18.77 12.58 -17.64
N LEU A 6 -17.81 13.50 -17.44
CA LEU A 6 -16.38 13.22 -17.60
C LEU A 6 -15.86 12.19 -16.59
N LEU A 7 -16.33 12.26 -15.36
CA LEU A 7 -15.94 11.33 -14.30
C LEU A 7 -16.51 9.92 -14.54
N VAL A 8 -17.78 9.82 -14.94
CA VAL A 8 -18.43 8.56 -15.35
C VAL A 8 -17.70 7.95 -16.55
N PHE A 9 -17.38 8.76 -17.56
CA PHE A 9 -16.62 8.33 -18.72
C PHE A 9 -15.24 7.77 -18.31
N THR A 10 -14.51 8.51 -17.45
CA THR A 10 -13.18 8.12 -16.95
C THR A 10 -13.22 6.74 -16.30
N LYS A 11 -14.18 6.49 -15.41
CA LYS A 11 -14.38 5.18 -14.79
C LYS A 11 -14.68 4.09 -15.81
N ASN A 12 -15.62 4.36 -16.73
CA ASN A 12 -16.08 3.36 -17.70
C ASN A 12 -14.97 2.95 -18.70
N GLN A 13 -14.04 3.84 -19.00
CA GLN A 13 -12.86 3.55 -19.81
C GLN A 13 -11.75 2.82 -19.05
N GLY A 14 -11.93 2.55 -17.75
CA GLY A 14 -10.90 1.94 -16.91
C GLY A 14 -9.66 2.82 -16.73
N ALA A 15 -9.84 4.15 -16.90
CA ALA A 15 -8.77 5.11 -16.67
C ALA A 15 -8.47 5.25 -15.17
N SER A 16 -7.21 5.48 -14.82
CA SER A 16 -6.80 5.72 -13.45
C SER A 16 -6.99 7.16 -13.00
N ASP A 17 -6.84 8.11 -13.94
CA ASP A 17 -6.93 9.53 -13.64
C ASP A 17 -7.58 10.29 -14.82
N LEU A 18 -8.34 11.36 -14.50
CA LEU A 18 -8.77 12.41 -15.42
C LEU A 18 -7.95 13.66 -15.11
N HIS A 19 -7.42 14.28 -16.13
CA HIS A 19 -6.67 15.53 -16.04
C HIS A 19 -7.39 16.62 -16.81
N LEU A 20 -7.70 17.72 -16.13
CA LEU A 20 -8.23 18.94 -16.71
C LEU A 20 -7.22 20.06 -16.58
N SER A 21 -6.99 20.82 -17.64
CA SER A 21 -6.02 21.92 -17.64
C SER A 21 -6.44 23.01 -18.63
N SER A 22 -6.42 24.27 -18.20
CA SER A 22 -6.77 25.41 -19.06
C SER A 22 -5.98 25.41 -20.38
N GLY A 23 -6.69 25.53 -21.49
CA GLY A 23 -6.13 25.53 -22.85
C GLY A 23 -5.80 24.15 -23.42
N MET A 24 -6.25 23.07 -22.77
CA MET A 24 -6.07 21.69 -23.23
C MET A 24 -7.40 20.95 -23.26
N PRO A 25 -7.61 19.98 -24.17
CA PRO A 25 -8.73 19.07 -24.05
C PRO A 25 -8.60 18.25 -22.76
N PRO A 26 -9.68 17.71 -22.21
CA PRO A 26 -9.59 16.75 -21.11
C PRO A 26 -8.71 15.56 -21.51
N LEU A 27 -7.86 15.07 -20.58
CA LEU A 27 -7.01 13.90 -20.81
C LEU A 27 -7.32 12.84 -19.75
N VAL A 28 -7.30 11.59 -20.18
CA VAL A 28 -7.41 10.44 -19.26
C VAL A 28 -6.12 9.65 -19.26
N ARG A 29 -5.78 9.07 -18.11
CA ARG A 29 -4.64 8.15 -17.99
C ARG A 29 -5.13 6.71 -18.06
N ILE A 30 -4.75 6.00 -19.12
CA ILE A 30 -5.12 4.59 -19.35
C ILE A 30 -3.82 3.78 -19.46
N ASN A 31 -3.66 2.75 -18.63
CA ASN A 31 -2.47 1.88 -18.57
C ASN A 31 -1.13 2.64 -18.40
N GLY A 32 -1.19 3.84 -17.82
CA GLY A 32 -0.04 4.72 -17.60
C GLY A 32 0.13 5.81 -18.64
N ASP A 33 -0.49 5.71 -19.80
CA ASP A 33 -0.37 6.67 -20.89
C ASP A 33 -1.46 7.76 -20.81
N MET A 34 -1.08 9.01 -21.15
CA MET A 34 -1.98 10.15 -21.22
C MET A 34 -2.65 10.20 -22.59
N THR A 35 -3.96 10.07 -22.63
CA THR A 35 -4.76 10.08 -23.85
C THR A 35 -5.71 11.27 -23.85
N PRO A 36 -5.64 12.21 -24.81
CA PRO A 36 -6.62 13.28 -24.93
C PRO A 36 -7.98 12.73 -25.38
N LEU A 37 -9.04 13.29 -24.85
CA LEU A 37 -10.38 13.02 -25.32
C LEU A 37 -10.65 13.83 -26.62
N ASP A 38 -11.51 13.30 -27.47
CA ASP A 38 -11.95 14.00 -28.69
C ASP A 38 -12.98 15.09 -28.32
N MET A 39 -12.46 16.14 -27.69
CA MET A 39 -13.21 17.28 -27.17
C MET A 39 -12.42 18.57 -27.38
N PRO A 40 -13.07 19.72 -27.48
CA PRO A 40 -12.37 20.99 -27.60
C PRO A 40 -11.54 21.30 -26.34
N PRO A 41 -10.45 22.07 -26.48
CA PRO A 41 -9.70 22.58 -25.34
C PRO A 41 -10.60 23.38 -24.39
N LEU A 42 -10.44 23.13 -23.09
CA LEU A 42 -11.14 23.88 -22.04
C LEU A 42 -10.56 25.28 -21.92
N ASP A 43 -11.37 26.31 -22.11
CA ASP A 43 -10.98 27.66 -21.75
C ASP A 43 -10.97 27.85 -20.21
N ARG A 44 -10.46 29.02 -19.78
CA ARG A 44 -10.33 29.31 -18.33
C ARG A 44 -11.67 29.33 -17.60
N GLU A 45 -12.69 29.92 -18.22
CA GLU A 45 -14.01 30.11 -17.61
C GLU A 45 -14.75 28.79 -17.47
N SER A 46 -14.74 28.00 -18.54
CA SER A 46 -15.33 26.65 -18.53
C SER A 46 -14.69 25.74 -17.50
N LEU A 47 -13.35 25.75 -17.41
CA LEU A 47 -12.65 24.93 -16.42
C LEU A 47 -12.90 25.42 -14.99
N HIS A 48 -12.88 26.74 -14.77
CA HIS A 48 -13.23 27.32 -13.47
C HIS A 48 -14.61 26.85 -13.02
N THR A 49 -15.61 26.96 -13.88
CA THR A 49 -16.97 26.49 -13.56
C THR A 49 -17.00 25.01 -13.18
N LEU A 50 -16.34 24.14 -13.95
CA LEU A 50 -16.28 22.70 -13.67
C LEU A 50 -15.64 22.38 -12.30
N ILE A 51 -14.58 23.12 -11.93
CA ILE A 51 -13.90 22.95 -10.64
C ILE A 51 -14.75 23.51 -9.50
N TRP A 52 -15.36 24.67 -9.71
CA TRP A 52 -16.20 25.35 -8.70
C TRP A 52 -17.46 24.56 -8.34
N ASP A 53 -18.05 23.88 -9.31
CA ASP A 53 -19.29 23.13 -9.12
C ASP A 53 -19.13 21.93 -8.17
N ILE A 54 -17.92 21.42 -8.03
CA ILE A 54 -17.63 20.26 -7.13
C ILE A 54 -17.10 20.68 -5.76
N MET A 55 -16.89 21.97 -5.50
CA MET A 55 -16.37 22.49 -4.25
C MET A 55 -17.48 23.08 -3.36
N ASN A 56 -17.43 22.79 -2.07
CA ASN A 56 -18.21 23.51 -1.08
C ASN A 56 -17.57 24.90 -0.76
N ASP A 57 -18.30 25.75 -0.02
CA ASP A 57 -17.86 27.12 0.24
C ASP A 57 -16.53 27.22 1.01
N VAL A 58 -16.26 26.29 1.92
CA VAL A 58 -14.98 26.21 2.66
C VAL A 58 -13.84 25.86 1.72
N GLN A 59 -14.07 24.88 0.84
CA GLN A 59 -13.09 24.45 -0.15
C GLN A 59 -12.78 25.53 -1.18
N LYS A 60 -13.80 26.27 -1.64
CA LYS A 60 -13.64 27.44 -2.53
C LYS A 60 -12.74 28.48 -1.90
N LYS A 61 -13.03 28.87 -0.66
CA LYS A 61 -12.21 29.84 0.08
C LYS A 61 -10.77 29.35 0.26
N THR A 62 -10.58 28.09 0.64
CA THR A 62 -9.24 27.51 0.81
C THR A 62 -8.46 27.51 -0.50
N PHE A 63 -9.10 27.18 -1.62
CA PHE A 63 -8.47 27.20 -2.92
C PHE A 63 -8.09 28.61 -3.40
N GLU A 64 -8.95 29.60 -3.16
CA GLU A 64 -8.65 31.02 -3.44
C GLU A 64 -7.43 31.52 -2.65
N GLU A 65 -7.32 31.11 -1.36
CA GLU A 65 -6.22 31.53 -0.49
C GLU A 65 -4.89 30.82 -0.79
N ASN A 66 -4.93 29.51 -1.06
CA ASN A 66 -3.73 28.67 -1.15
C ASN A 66 -3.29 28.35 -2.59
N HIS A 67 -4.18 28.54 -3.59
CA HIS A 67 -3.98 28.17 -4.99
C HIS A 67 -3.80 26.67 -5.24
N GLU A 68 -4.04 25.85 -4.23
CA GLU A 68 -4.02 24.39 -4.30
C GLU A 68 -4.98 23.80 -3.25
N LEU A 69 -5.61 22.68 -3.61
CA LEU A 69 -6.54 21.99 -2.73
C LEU A 69 -6.63 20.50 -3.07
N ASP A 70 -6.47 19.66 -2.05
CA ASP A 70 -6.75 18.21 -2.11
C ASP A 70 -8.05 17.92 -1.37
N PHE A 71 -8.94 17.15 -2.00
CA PHE A 71 -10.18 16.69 -1.38
C PHE A 71 -10.70 15.43 -2.08
N ALA A 72 -11.77 14.84 -1.56
CA ALA A 72 -12.43 13.72 -2.20
C ALA A 72 -13.89 14.02 -2.50
N ILE A 73 -14.40 13.46 -3.58
CA ILE A 73 -15.82 13.51 -3.94
C ILE A 73 -16.37 12.10 -4.12
N ASP A 74 -17.60 11.89 -3.64
CA ASP A 74 -18.32 10.65 -3.84
C ASP A 74 -19.38 10.87 -4.95
N LEU A 75 -19.23 10.14 -6.05
CA LEU A 75 -20.22 10.13 -7.12
C LEU A 75 -21.14 8.92 -6.92
N ALA A 76 -22.34 9.19 -6.40
CA ALA A 76 -23.30 8.15 -6.03
C ALA A 76 -23.56 7.15 -7.18
N GLY A 77 -23.44 5.85 -6.89
CA GLY A 77 -23.62 4.77 -7.88
C GLY A 77 -22.46 4.61 -8.88
N VAL A 78 -21.42 5.43 -8.80
CA VAL A 78 -20.27 5.39 -9.70
C VAL A 78 -19.01 4.98 -8.95
N CYS A 79 -18.33 5.90 -8.29
CA CYS A 79 -17.18 5.66 -7.42
C CYS A 79 -16.78 6.95 -6.68
N ARG A 80 -15.79 6.83 -5.79
CA ARG A 80 -15.12 7.97 -5.15
C ARG A 80 -13.95 8.42 -6.01
N PHE A 81 -13.68 9.74 -6.01
CA PHE A 81 -12.52 10.34 -6.65
C PHE A 81 -11.73 11.15 -5.64
N ARG A 82 -10.40 11.00 -5.65
CA ARG A 82 -9.50 11.97 -5.04
C ARG A 82 -9.25 13.08 -6.05
N VAL A 83 -9.43 14.30 -5.63
CA VAL A 83 -9.31 15.50 -6.47
C VAL A 83 -8.16 16.35 -5.95
N ASN A 84 -7.23 16.73 -6.84
CA ASN A 84 -6.25 17.76 -6.58
C ASN A 84 -6.49 18.90 -7.57
N CYS A 85 -6.84 20.07 -7.05
CA CYS A 85 -6.99 21.31 -7.82
C CYS A 85 -5.79 22.21 -7.56
N PHE A 86 -5.32 22.91 -8.59
CA PHE A 86 -4.14 23.76 -8.51
C PHE A 86 -4.20 24.89 -9.54
N VAL A 87 -3.48 25.98 -9.26
CA VAL A 87 -3.28 27.10 -10.20
C VAL A 87 -1.92 26.97 -10.86
N GLN A 88 -1.88 27.15 -12.18
CA GLN A 88 -0.66 27.11 -12.99
C GLN A 88 -0.66 28.25 -14.03
N ARG A 89 0.46 28.46 -14.78
CA ARG A 89 0.66 29.57 -15.71
C ARG A 89 -0.50 29.86 -16.69
N ARG A 90 -1.20 28.83 -17.15
CA ARG A 90 -2.30 28.97 -18.13
C ARG A 90 -3.66 29.22 -17.46
N GLY A 91 -3.76 29.06 -16.15
CA GLY A 91 -5.00 29.12 -15.36
C GLY A 91 -5.07 27.95 -14.40
N GLU A 92 -6.27 27.52 -14.08
CA GLU A 92 -6.51 26.40 -13.18
C GLU A 92 -6.23 25.04 -13.85
N GLY A 93 -6.08 24.03 -13.02
CA GLY A 93 -6.02 22.64 -13.40
C GLY A 93 -6.60 21.74 -12.29
N ALA A 94 -7.06 20.56 -12.66
CA ALA A 94 -7.53 19.57 -11.73
C ALA A 94 -7.15 18.16 -12.18
N VAL A 95 -6.81 17.31 -11.22
CA VAL A 95 -6.57 15.88 -11.44
C VAL A 95 -7.54 15.09 -10.57
N PHE A 96 -8.30 14.21 -11.20
CA PHE A 96 -9.25 13.32 -10.54
C PHE A 96 -8.73 11.90 -10.62
N ARG A 97 -8.36 11.32 -9.49
CA ARG A 97 -7.94 9.92 -9.39
C ARG A 97 -9.13 9.05 -9.00
N VAL A 98 -9.40 8.04 -9.81
CA VAL A 98 -10.42 7.03 -9.50
C VAL A 98 -10.00 6.24 -8.28
N ILE A 99 -10.84 6.22 -7.23
CA ILE A 99 -10.67 5.36 -6.07
C ILE A 99 -11.50 4.09 -6.34
N PRO A 100 -10.86 2.91 -6.39
CA PRO A 100 -11.57 1.67 -6.66
C PRO A 100 -12.63 1.39 -5.60
N SER A 101 -13.84 1.08 -6.02
CA SER A 101 -14.93 0.64 -5.13
C SER A 101 -14.90 -0.87 -4.85
N GLU A 102 -14.19 -1.64 -5.68
CA GLU A 102 -14.07 -3.08 -5.54
C GLU A 102 -12.80 -3.45 -4.78
N ILE A 103 -12.97 -4.09 -3.64
CA ILE A 103 -11.87 -4.63 -2.84
C ILE A 103 -11.62 -6.08 -3.28
N LYS A 104 -10.45 -6.33 -3.86
CA LYS A 104 -10.02 -7.69 -4.22
C LYS A 104 -9.83 -8.53 -2.97
N SER A 105 -10.24 -9.79 -3.05
CA SER A 105 -10.04 -10.73 -1.95
C SER A 105 -8.55 -11.07 -1.78
N MET A 106 -8.19 -11.61 -0.62
CA MET A 106 -6.82 -12.09 -0.37
C MET A 106 -6.42 -13.20 -1.37
N GLN A 107 -7.38 -14.03 -1.81
CA GLN A 107 -7.18 -15.05 -2.83
C GLN A 107 -6.90 -14.46 -4.21
N ASP A 108 -7.67 -13.44 -4.62
CA ASP A 108 -7.48 -12.76 -5.91
C ASP A 108 -6.10 -12.06 -6.00
N LEU A 109 -5.59 -11.62 -4.86
CA LEU A 109 -4.27 -11.02 -4.73
C LEU A 109 -3.16 -12.05 -4.54
N ALA A 110 -3.48 -13.34 -4.46
CA ALA A 110 -2.56 -14.45 -4.16
C ALA A 110 -1.73 -14.19 -2.89
N LEU A 111 -2.34 -13.60 -1.86
CA LEU A 111 -1.68 -13.32 -0.58
C LEU A 111 -1.52 -14.61 0.24
N PRO A 112 -0.36 -14.82 0.90
CA PRO A 112 -0.13 -15.97 1.77
C PRO A 112 -1.17 -16.08 2.90
N ALA A 113 -1.56 -17.31 3.25
CA ALA A 113 -2.58 -17.59 4.27
C ALA A 113 -2.24 -16.99 5.65
N VAL A 114 -0.96 -16.88 5.99
CA VAL A 114 -0.51 -16.29 7.24
C VAL A 114 -0.99 -14.85 7.44
N LEU A 115 -1.23 -14.08 6.37
CA LEU A 115 -1.78 -12.72 6.48
C LEU A 115 -3.24 -12.77 6.98
N ALA A 116 -4.02 -13.77 6.55
CA ALA A 116 -5.38 -13.98 7.07
C ALA A 116 -5.34 -14.37 8.57
N GLU A 117 -4.40 -15.24 8.95
CA GLU A 117 -4.23 -15.63 10.35
C GLU A 117 -3.82 -14.43 11.22
N MET A 118 -2.93 -13.57 10.72
CA MET A 118 -2.57 -12.32 11.41
C MET A 118 -3.79 -11.41 11.58
N ALA A 119 -4.56 -11.21 10.51
CA ALA A 119 -5.73 -10.32 10.53
C ALA A 119 -6.82 -10.78 11.50
N MET A 120 -6.92 -12.07 11.76
CA MET A 120 -7.92 -12.66 12.67
C MET A 120 -7.46 -12.76 14.12
N ARG A 121 -6.29 -12.24 14.49
CA ARG A 121 -5.85 -12.16 15.89
C ARG A 121 -6.82 -11.33 16.72
N GLU A 122 -6.90 -11.63 18.00
CA GLU A 122 -7.76 -10.89 18.92
C GLU A 122 -7.19 -9.51 19.26
N LYS A 123 -5.86 -9.39 19.31
CA LYS A 123 -5.14 -8.13 19.58
C LYS A 123 -3.72 -8.15 19.02
N GLY A 124 -3.13 -6.99 18.92
CA GLY A 124 -1.74 -6.75 18.57
C GLY A 124 -1.55 -5.89 17.33
N LEU A 125 -0.31 -5.56 17.02
CA LEU A 125 0.08 -4.64 15.96
C LEU A 125 0.54 -5.39 14.71
N ILE A 126 -0.04 -5.06 13.58
CA ILE A 126 0.33 -5.56 12.25
C ILE A 126 0.80 -4.38 11.42
N LEU A 127 2.03 -4.45 10.92
CA LEU A 127 2.63 -3.40 10.10
C LEU A 127 2.77 -3.86 8.66
N VAL A 128 2.20 -3.11 7.72
CA VAL A 128 2.40 -3.32 6.28
C VAL A 128 3.27 -2.19 5.75
N THR A 129 4.44 -2.53 5.23
CA THR A 129 5.46 -1.54 4.89
C THR A 129 5.94 -1.67 3.45
N GLY A 130 6.65 -0.66 2.96
CA GLY A 130 7.16 -0.60 1.60
C GLY A 130 7.05 0.80 1.00
N PRO A 131 7.71 1.05 -0.13
CA PRO A 131 7.68 2.36 -0.78
C PRO A 131 6.27 2.74 -1.25
N THR A 132 6.09 4.02 -1.58
CA THR A 132 4.85 4.50 -2.21
C THR A 132 4.58 3.70 -3.50
N GLY A 133 3.33 3.31 -3.69
CA GLY A 133 2.92 2.51 -4.85
C GLY A 133 3.29 1.01 -4.77
N SER A 134 3.74 0.51 -3.62
CA SER A 134 4.00 -0.93 -3.42
C SER A 134 2.75 -1.77 -3.18
N GLY A 135 1.57 -1.17 -3.11
CA GLY A 135 0.30 -1.87 -2.94
C GLY A 135 -0.12 -2.13 -1.48
N LYS A 136 0.46 -1.41 -0.51
CA LYS A 136 0.13 -1.54 0.92
C LYS A 136 -1.37 -1.42 1.19
N SER A 137 -1.99 -0.35 0.70
CA SER A 137 -3.42 -0.08 0.90
C SER A 137 -4.31 -1.18 0.31
N THR A 138 -3.94 -1.73 -0.85
CA THR A 138 -4.65 -2.86 -1.47
C THR A 138 -4.59 -4.11 -0.59
N THR A 139 -3.40 -4.41 -0.04
CA THR A 139 -3.21 -5.56 0.87
C THR A 139 -3.96 -5.37 2.17
N LEU A 140 -3.90 -4.17 2.76
CA LEU A 140 -4.64 -3.83 3.97
C LEU A 140 -6.15 -3.88 3.75
N ALA A 141 -6.65 -3.34 2.63
CA ALA A 141 -8.06 -3.41 2.28
C ALA A 141 -8.54 -4.87 2.18
N ALA A 142 -7.75 -5.76 1.55
CA ALA A 142 -8.07 -7.18 1.48
C ALA A 142 -8.06 -7.87 2.84
N MET A 143 -7.11 -7.52 3.74
CA MET A 143 -7.05 -8.04 5.10
C MET A 143 -8.23 -7.56 5.93
N LEU A 144 -8.59 -6.28 5.85
CA LEU A 144 -9.75 -5.71 6.54
C LEU A 144 -11.06 -6.29 6.01
N ASP A 145 -11.21 -6.45 4.69
CA ASP A 145 -12.38 -7.09 4.10
C ASP A 145 -12.53 -8.54 4.55
N HIS A 146 -11.42 -9.26 4.71
CA HIS A 146 -11.43 -10.60 5.29
C HIS A 146 -11.96 -10.62 6.72
N VAL A 147 -11.51 -9.69 7.58
CA VAL A 147 -12.03 -9.52 8.94
C VAL A 147 -13.52 -9.17 8.91
N ASN A 148 -13.90 -8.17 8.10
CA ASN A 148 -15.28 -7.69 7.94
C ASN A 148 -16.26 -8.78 7.50
N ARG A 149 -15.79 -9.78 6.74
CA ARG A 149 -16.60 -10.95 6.32
C ARG A 149 -16.65 -12.08 7.36
N LYS A 150 -15.66 -12.19 8.24
CA LYS A 150 -15.48 -13.37 9.11
C LYS A 150 -15.77 -13.08 10.57
N ARG A 151 -15.59 -11.85 11.04
CA ARG A 151 -15.76 -11.43 12.42
C ARG A 151 -17.03 -10.59 12.56
N ARG A 152 -17.62 -10.61 13.75
CA ARG A 152 -18.67 -9.67 14.15
C ARG A 152 -18.04 -8.71 15.15
N GLY A 153 -17.86 -7.46 14.75
CA GLY A 153 -17.15 -6.47 15.56
C GLY A 153 -17.21 -5.08 14.93
N HIS A 154 -16.39 -4.19 15.45
CA HIS A 154 -16.30 -2.81 15.01
C HIS A 154 -14.91 -2.52 14.44
N ILE A 155 -14.85 -2.08 13.19
CA ILE A 155 -13.64 -1.67 12.49
C ILE A 155 -13.65 -0.14 12.37
N ILE A 156 -12.60 0.51 12.86
CA ILE A 156 -12.39 1.94 12.65
C ILE A 156 -11.15 2.14 11.78
N THR A 157 -11.26 2.96 10.73
CA THR A 157 -10.10 3.41 9.97
C THR A 157 -9.85 4.89 10.14
N VAL A 158 -8.58 5.29 10.15
CA VAL A 158 -8.13 6.68 10.13
C VAL A 158 -7.14 6.81 8.98
N GLU A 159 -7.47 7.59 7.97
CA GLU A 159 -6.76 7.62 6.68
C GLU A 159 -6.56 9.06 6.18
N ASP A 160 -5.59 9.25 5.29
CA ASP A 160 -5.26 10.56 4.68
C ASP A 160 -4.81 10.40 3.21
N PRO A 161 -5.75 10.38 2.26
CA PRO A 161 -7.20 10.19 2.38
C PRO A 161 -7.62 8.72 2.44
N ILE A 162 -8.94 8.45 2.53
CA ILE A 162 -9.51 7.09 2.37
C ILE A 162 -9.20 6.59 0.95
N GLU A 163 -8.48 5.44 0.85
CA GLU A 163 -8.11 4.84 -0.44
C GLU A 163 -9.06 3.73 -0.91
N PHE A 164 -9.79 3.10 0.00
CA PHE A 164 -10.81 2.10 -0.29
C PHE A 164 -12.03 2.31 0.59
N VAL A 165 -13.20 2.28 0.00
CA VAL A 165 -14.47 2.35 0.76
C VAL A 165 -14.86 0.94 1.18
N HIS A 166 -15.06 0.74 2.48
CA HIS A 166 -15.47 -0.52 3.08
C HIS A 166 -16.94 -0.46 3.49
N ASP A 167 -17.80 -1.21 2.80
CA ASP A 167 -19.16 -1.43 3.25
C ASP A 167 -19.17 -2.29 4.51
N SER A 168 -20.03 -1.98 5.47
CA SER A 168 -20.28 -2.85 6.62
C SER A 168 -20.90 -4.16 6.14
N LYS A 169 -20.28 -5.31 6.52
CA LYS A 169 -20.75 -6.67 6.21
C LYS A 169 -21.18 -7.37 7.48
N ASN A 170 -20.26 -8.11 8.13
CA ASN A 170 -20.50 -8.66 9.46
C ASN A 170 -19.99 -7.73 10.56
N CYS A 171 -19.05 -6.85 10.27
CA CYS A 171 -18.60 -5.78 11.15
C CYS A 171 -19.31 -4.47 10.83
N LEU A 172 -19.46 -3.62 11.86
CA LEU A 172 -19.66 -2.19 11.66
C LEU A 172 -18.33 -1.60 11.20
N VAL A 173 -18.33 -0.80 10.12
CA VAL A 173 -17.12 -0.13 9.63
C VAL A 173 -17.32 1.37 9.64
N ASN A 174 -16.48 2.07 10.39
CA ASN A 174 -16.42 3.53 10.42
C ASN A 174 -15.08 4.01 9.89
N GLN A 175 -15.11 4.76 8.79
CA GLN A 175 -13.91 5.31 8.15
C GLN A 175 -13.82 6.81 8.41
N ARG A 176 -12.68 7.27 8.92
CA ARG A 176 -12.43 8.67 9.25
C ARG A 176 -11.25 9.18 8.43
N GLU A 177 -11.47 10.26 7.70
CA GLU A 177 -10.48 10.93 6.88
C GLU A 177 -9.94 12.17 7.59
N ILE A 178 -8.63 12.41 7.51
CA ILE A 178 -8.01 13.64 8.02
C ILE A 178 -8.53 14.83 7.22
N GLY A 179 -8.83 15.90 7.91
CA GLY A 179 -9.46 17.10 7.35
C GLY A 179 -10.98 17.06 7.49
N PRO A 180 -11.70 16.28 6.69
CA PRO A 180 -13.18 16.24 6.76
C PRO A 180 -13.76 15.70 8.07
N HIS A 181 -13.13 14.67 8.65
CA HIS A 181 -13.72 13.93 9.78
C HIS A 181 -12.91 14.02 11.06
N THR A 182 -11.66 14.45 10.99
CA THR A 182 -10.77 14.61 12.14
C THR A 182 -9.60 15.54 11.79
N HIS A 183 -8.97 16.15 12.79
CA HIS A 183 -7.87 17.09 12.56
C HIS A 183 -6.48 16.42 12.47
N SER A 184 -6.31 15.21 13.02
CA SER A 184 -5.04 14.49 12.98
C SER A 184 -5.22 13.00 13.28
N PHE A 185 -4.23 12.19 12.91
CA PHE A 185 -4.17 10.77 13.27
C PHE A 185 -4.21 10.56 14.78
N ALA A 186 -3.44 11.32 15.55
CA ALA A 186 -3.41 11.23 17.00
C ALA A 186 -4.77 11.55 17.64
N ASN A 187 -5.45 12.62 17.21
CA ASN A 187 -6.78 12.97 17.73
C ASN A 187 -7.82 11.89 17.41
N ALA A 188 -7.80 11.40 16.18
CA ALA A 188 -8.71 10.33 15.77
C ALA A 188 -8.48 9.04 16.55
N LEU A 189 -7.21 8.64 16.73
CA LEU A 189 -6.86 7.41 17.45
C LEU A 189 -7.18 7.51 18.95
N LYS A 190 -6.95 8.67 19.60
CA LYS A 190 -7.40 8.92 20.97
C LYS A 190 -8.91 8.79 21.14
N SER A 191 -9.68 9.26 20.15
CA SER A 191 -11.14 9.14 20.14
C SER A 191 -11.55 7.69 19.91
N ALA A 192 -10.96 7.04 18.91
CA ALA A 192 -11.25 5.67 18.52
C ALA A 192 -11.20 4.69 19.71
N LEU A 193 -10.23 4.84 20.61
CA LEU A 193 -10.11 4.00 21.82
C LEU A 193 -11.31 4.10 22.78
N ARG A 194 -12.24 5.03 22.56
CA ARG A 194 -13.49 5.20 23.33
C ARG A 194 -14.75 4.91 22.50
N GLU A 195 -14.55 4.48 21.26
CA GLU A 195 -15.61 4.17 20.31
C GLU A 195 -15.88 2.64 20.21
N ASP A 196 -15.38 1.87 21.19
CA ASP A 196 -15.53 0.40 21.27
C ASP A 196 -15.07 -0.35 20.00
N PRO A 197 -13.83 -0.11 19.51
CA PRO A 197 -13.32 -0.80 18.34
C PRO A 197 -12.74 -2.17 18.69
N ASP A 198 -12.92 -3.16 17.81
CA ASP A 198 -12.12 -4.39 17.83
C ASP A 198 -10.89 -4.29 16.96
N VAL A 199 -11.01 -3.55 15.84
CA VAL A 199 -9.96 -3.40 14.83
C VAL A 199 -9.80 -1.94 14.46
N ILE A 200 -8.56 -1.48 14.45
CA ILE A 200 -8.21 -0.10 14.08
C ILE A 200 -7.20 -0.14 12.92
N LEU A 201 -7.47 0.58 11.83
CA LEU A 201 -6.48 0.89 10.80
C LEU A 201 -6.00 2.32 10.96
N VAL A 202 -4.69 2.50 11.07
CA VAL A 202 -4.01 3.79 10.97
C VAL A 202 -3.28 3.86 9.64
N GLY A 203 -3.74 4.70 8.74
CA GLY A 203 -3.27 4.79 7.36
C GLY A 203 -1.75 4.97 7.27
N GLU A 204 -1.16 5.78 8.14
CA GLU A 204 0.29 5.93 8.26
C GLU A 204 0.74 6.32 9.68
N LEU A 205 1.83 5.68 10.14
CA LEU A 205 2.46 5.93 11.44
C LEU A 205 3.71 6.79 11.24
N ARG A 206 3.55 8.12 11.19
CA ARG A 206 4.64 9.06 10.89
C ARG A 206 5.27 9.70 12.12
N ASP A 207 4.47 9.97 13.14
CA ASP A 207 4.87 10.73 14.32
C ASP A 207 4.86 9.90 15.60
N LEU A 208 5.55 10.40 16.60
CA LEU A 208 5.74 9.75 17.89
C LEU A 208 4.40 9.49 18.59
N GLU A 209 3.51 10.50 18.63
CA GLU A 209 2.25 10.41 19.35
C GLU A 209 1.33 9.34 18.76
N THR A 210 1.19 9.33 17.44
CA THR A 210 0.40 8.33 16.71
C THR A 210 0.99 6.93 16.90
N MET A 211 2.32 6.78 16.83
CA MET A 211 2.99 5.50 17.06
C MET A 211 2.78 4.98 18.47
N GLN A 212 2.93 5.82 19.49
CA GLN A 212 2.71 5.45 20.88
C GLN A 212 1.27 4.99 21.13
N LEU A 213 0.29 5.72 20.60
CA LEU A 213 -1.12 5.36 20.69
C LEU A 213 -1.43 4.03 20.01
N ALA A 214 -0.85 3.77 18.84
CA ALA A 214 -1.01 2.51 18.11
C ALA A 214 -0.46 1.31 18.88
N ILE A 215 0.75 1.44 19.46
CA ILE A 215 1.34 0.40 20.31
C ILE A 215 0.47 0.17 21.55
N THR A 216 0.03 1.24 22.22
CA THR A 216 -0.84 1.14 23.40
C THR A 216 -2.18 0.48 23.07
N ALA A 217 -2.83 0.84 21.97
CA ALA A 217 -4.07 0.21 21.51
C ALA A 217 -3.88 -1.30 21.27
N ALA A 218 -2.78 -1.68 20.61
CA ALA A 218 -2.44 -3.07 20.34
C ALA A 218 -2.18 -3.89 21.62
N GLU A 219 -1.59 -3.27 22.64
CA GLU A 219 -1.33 -3.89 23.93
C GLU A 219 -2.62 -4.06 24.74
N THR A 220 -3.52 -3.09 24.69
CA THR A 220 -4.73 -3.02 25.53
C THR A 220 -5.93 -3.79 24.96
N GLY A 221 -5.80 -4.54 23.87
CA GLY A 221 -6.83 -5.47 23.44
C GLY A 221 -7.35 -5.31 22.02
N HIS A 222 -6.80 -4.38 21.23
CA HIS A 222 -7.24 -4.12 19.87
C HIS A 222 -6.30 -4.72 18.82
N VAL A 223 -6.82 -5.13 17.68
CA VAL A 223 -6.00 -5.39 16.48
C VAL A 223 -5.74 -4.07 15.79
N VAL A 224 -4.48 -3.68 15.68
CA VAL A 224 -4.09 -2.43 15.04
C VAL A 224 -3.30 -2.71 13.77
N PHE A 225 -3.78 -2.19 12.66
CA PHE A 225 -3.05 -2.16 11.38
C PHE A 225 -2.41 -0.79 11.19
N GLY A 226 -1.17 -0.77 10.75
CA GLY A 226 -0.49 0.48 10.44
C GLY A 226 0.43 0.36 9.23
N THR A 227 0.77 1.49 8.60
CA THR A 227 1.75 1.51 7.52
C THR A 227 2.98 2.33 7.85
N LEU A 228 4.10 1.93 7.23
CA LEU A 228 5.39 2.63 7.22
C LEU A 228 6.02 2.52 5.82
N HIS A 229 7.08 3.32 5.57
CA HIS A 229 7.77 3.34 4.27
C HIS A 229 9.10 2.57 4.25
N THR A 230 9.36 1.75 5.24
CA THR A 230 10.55 0.90 5.32
C THR A 230 10.48 -0.27 4.34
N ASN A 231 11.63 -0.79 3.92
CA ASN A 231 11.76 -1.83 2.91
C ASN A 231 12.21 -3.20 3.45
N SER A 232 12.34 -3.35 4.78
CA SER A 232 12.59 -4.63 5.44
C SER A 232 12.02 -4.65 6.86
N ALA A 233 11.73 -5.84 7.37
CA ALA A 233 11.17 -6.02 8.72
C ALA A 233 12.13 -5.52 9.82
N ALA A 234 13.43 -5.79 9.69
CA ALA A 234 14.44 -5.30 10.63
C ALA A 234 14.45 -3.76 10.69
N LYS A 235 14.53 -3.09 9.53
CA LYS A 235 14.47 -1.62 9.46
C LYS A 235 13.13 -1.05 9.93
N THR A 236 12.06 -1.81 9.84
CA THR A 236 10.75 -1.40 10.37
C THR A 236 10.80 -1.35 11.89
N ILE A 237 11.40 -2.36 12.53
CA ILE A 237 11.55 -2.41 13.99
C ILE A 237 12.43 -1.26 14.47
N ASP A 238 13.61 -1.07 13.83
CA ASP A 238 14.49 0.06 14.14
C ASP A 238 13.74 1.39 14.01
N ARG A 239 12.99 1.60 12.91
CA ARG A 239 12.23 2.83 12.68
C ARG A 239 11.16 3.09 13.74
N VAL A 240 10.47 2.05 14.19
CA VAL A 240 9.47 2.16 15.27
C VAL A 240 10.12 2.61 16.57
N ILE A 241 11.29 2.07 16.91
CA ILE A 241 12.02 2.40 18.14
C ILE A 241 12.64 3.79 18.05
N ASP A 242 13.30 4.12 16.94
CA ASP A 242 14.06 5.36 16.76
C ASP A 242 13.20 6.63 16.74
N ILE A 243 11.89 6.49 16.56
CA ILE A 243 10.97 7.63 16.64
C ILE A 243 10.87 8.19 18.08
N PHE A 244 11.22 7.36 19.07
CA PHE A 244 11.15 7.71 20.49
C PHE A 244 12.49 8.24 21.02
N PRO A 245 12.45 9.18 21.98
CA PRO A 245 13.65 9.60 22.70
C PRO A 245 14.40 8.42 23.33
N SER A 246 15.72 8.47 23.37
CA SER A 246 16.56 7.37 23.87
C SER A 246 16.19 6.90 25.29
N SER A 247 15.71 7.82 26.14
CA SER A 247 15.25 7.50 27.50
C SER A 247 13.98 6.63 27.53
N GLN A 248 13.21 6.57 26.47
CA GLN A 248 11.96 5.80 26.36
C GLN A 248 12.13 4.50 25.57
N GLN A 249 13.18 4.37 24.76
CA GLN A 249 13.34 3.26 23.81
C GLN A 249 13.32 1.89 24.49
N ALA A 250 13.92 1.72 25.65
CA ALA A 250 13.91 0.43 26.37
C ALA A 250 12.47 0.00 26.75
N GLN A 251 11.65 0.93 27.22
CA GLN A 251 10.24 0.67 27.52
C GLN A 251 9.46 0.35 26.25
N ILE A 252 9.67 1.12 25.19
CA ILE A 252 8.99 0.91 23.90
C ILE A 252 9.38 -0.42 23.28
N ARG A 253 10.65 -0.86 23.35
CA ARG A 253 11.04 -2.21 22.90
C ARG A 253 10.25 -3.30 23.62
N THR A 254 10.04 -3.15 24.91
CA THR A 254 9.25 -4.10 25.70
C THR A 254 7.80 -4.12 25.21
N MET A 255 7.12 -2.97 25.19
CA MET A 255 5.73 -2.86 24.75
C MET A 255 5.55 -3.34 23.30
N PHE A 256 6.40 -2.90 22.38
CA PHE A 256 6.37 -3.30 20.98
C PHE A 256 6.60 -4.80 20.81
N SER A 257 7.56 -5.39 21.55
CA SER A 257 7.83 -6.82 21.49
C SER A 257 6.63 -7.67 21.92
N GLU A 258 5.84 -7.21 22.89
CA GLU A 258 4.63 -7.91 23.35
C GLU A 258 3.46 -7.73 22.40
N SER A 259 3.31 -6.56 21.79
CA SER A 259 2.17 -6.22 20.94
C SER A 259 2.34 -6.68 19.48
N ILE A 260 3.56 -6.89 18.98
CA ILE A 260 3.77 -7.22 17.55
C ILE A 260 3.19 -8.58 17.16
N VAL A 261 2.29 -8.60 16.19
CA VAL A 261 1.74 -9.78 15.51
C VAL A 261 2.56 -10.11 14.28
N GLY A 262 2.92 -9.10 13.49
CA GLY A 262 3.76 -9.31 12.34
C GLY A 262 4.06 -8.06 11.54
N ILE A 263 5.05 -8.18 10.66
CA ILE A 263 5.48 -7.15 9.72
C ILE A 263 5.48 -7.74 8.32
N VAL A 264 4.85 -7.06 7.38
CA VAL A 264 4.76 -7.44 5.98
C VAL A 264 5.41 -6.34 5.15
N CYS A 265 6.62 -6.59 4.63
CA CYS A 265 7.28 -5.64 3.73
C CYS A 265 6.96 -6.00 2.29
N GLN A 266 6.46 -5.04 1.52
CA GLN A 266 5.88 -5.27 0.21
C GLN A 266 6.53 -4.44 -0.89
N THR A 267 6.75 -5.08 -2.02
CA THR A 267 7.08 -4.44 -3.30
C THR A 267 6.23 -5.02 -4.41
N LEU A 268 6.03 -4.25 -5.49
CA LEU A 268 5.32 -4.74 -6.68
C LEU A 268 6.32 -5.06 -7.80
N LEU A 269 6.09 -6.20 -8.46
CA LEU A 269 6.85 -6.67 -9.61
C LEU A 269 5.94 -6.73 -10.84
N LYS A 270 6.51 -6.46 -12.02
CA LYS A 270 5.80 -6.67 -13.29
C LYS A 270 5.65 -8.15 -13.55
N ARG A 271 4.44 -8.57 -13.91
CA ARG A 271 4.19 -9.97 -14.29
C ARG A 271 4.84 -10.30 -15.62
N SER A 272 5.27 -11.56 -15.77
CA SER A 272 5.87 -12.08 -17.00
C SER A 272 4.91 -12.04 -18.21
N ASP A 273 3.60 -12.23 -17.95
CA ASP A 273 2.52 -12.14 -18.95
C ASP A 273 2.18 -10.71 -19.35
N LYS A 274 2.87 -9.70 -18.78
CA LYS A 274 2.63 -8.26 -18.95
C LYS A 274 1.24 -7.77 -18.53
N LYS A 275 0.44 -8.61 -17.84
CA LYS A 275 -0.91 -8.28 -17.36
C LYS A 275 -0.87 -7.89 -15.89
N GLY A 276 -0.46 -6.64 -15.62
CA GLY A 276 -0.47 -6.10 -14.27
C GLY A 276 0.78 -6.42 -13.46
N ARG A 277 0.60 -6.48 -12.13
CA ARG A 277 1.70 -6.62 -11.14
C ARG A 277 1.35 -7.72 -10.14
N VAL A 278 2.37 -8.26 -9.48
CA VAL A 278 2.25 -9.21 -8.36
C VAL A 278 3.07 -8.70 -7.18
N ALA A 279 2.61 -8.98 -5.97
CA ALA A 279 3.30 -8.57 -4.75
C ALA A 279 4.46 -9.51 -4.42
N GLY A 280 5.66 -8.95 -4.21
CA GLY A 280 6.76 -9.59 -3.50
C GLY A 280 6.66 -9.22 -2.03
N LEU A 281 6.71 -10.20 -1.15
CA LEU A 281 6.46 -10.05 0.27
C LEU A 281 7.59 -10.64 1.10
N GLU A 282 8.15 -9.83 2.03
CA GLU A 282 8.88 -10.31 3.17
C GLU A 282 7.92 -10.35 4.36
N ILE A 283 7.84 -11.47 5.06
CA ILE A 283 6.88 -11.70 6.13
C ILE A 283 7.61 -12.13 7.40
N LEU A 284 7.43 -11.37 8.46
CA LEU A 284 7.92 -11.63 9.80
C LEU A 284 6.74 -11.81 10.76
N VAL A 285 6.73 -12.89 11.53
CA VAL A 285 5.66 -13.21 12.49
C VAL A 285 6.15 -13.03 13.92
N GLY A 286 5.30 -12.53 14.81
CA GLY A 286 5.55 -12.22 16.22
C GLY A 286 5.75 -13.46 17.09
N VAL A 287 6.75 -14.29 16.80
CA VAL A 287 7.10 -15.48 17.61
C VAL A 287 7.98 -15.09 18.81
N PRO A 288 8.08 -15.95 19.87
CA PRO A 288 8.88 -15.65 21.05
C PRO A 288 10.34 -15.28 20.74
N ALA A 289 10.97 -15.95 19.76
CA ALA A 289 12.33 -15.65 19.35
C ALA A 289 12.47 -14.20 18.85
N LEU A 290 11.54 -13.72 18.01
CA LEU A 290 11.51 -12.32 17.56
C LEU A 290 11.36 -11.36 18.72
N ARG A 291 10.41 -11.62 19.63
CA ARG A 291 10.13 -10.77 20.79
C ARG A 291 11.37 -10.58 21.66
N ASN A 292 12.16 -11.64 21.88
CA ASN A 292 13.43 -11.58 22.60
C ASN A 292 14.45 -10.71 21.88
N LEU A 293 14.61 -10.85 20.55
CA LEU A 293 15.54 -10.04 19.76
C LEU A 293 15.19 -8.55 19.83
N ILE A 294 13.90 -8.21 19.80
CA ILE A 294 13.45 -6.80 19.91
C ILE A 294 13.82 -6.25 21.29
N ARG A 295 13.53 -6.99 22.39
CA ARG A 295 13.85 -6.56 23.76
C ARG A 295 15.35 -6.38 23.98
N GLU A 296 16.17 -7.25 23.40
CA GLU A 296 17.63 -7.26 23.54
C GLU A 296 18.36 -6.34 22.55
N ASP A 297 17.64 -5.60 21.72
CA ASP A 297 18.20 -4.72 20.67
C ASP A 297 19.08 -5.47 19.66
N LYS A 298 18.70 -6.70 19.31
CA LYS A 298 19.46 -7.57 18.40
C LYS A 298 18.79 -7.65 17.01
N THR A 299 18.40 -6.51 16.46
CA THR A 299 17.65 -6.42 15.18
C THR A 299 18.42 -7.01 13.99
N ALA A 300 19.77 -7.00 14.04
CA ALA A 300 20.62 -7.64 13.02
C ALA A 300 20.37 -9.15 12.86
N GLN A 301 19.86 -9.83 13.89
CA GLN A 301 19.59 -11.29 13.86
C GLN A 301 18.19 -11.63 13.33
N ILE A 302 17.33 -10.65 13.05
CA ILE A 302 15.95 -10.87 12.62
C ILE A 302 15.87 -11.63 11.31
N MET A 303 16.79 -11.36 10.38
CA MET A 303 16.83 -12.09 9.10
C MET A 303 16.98 -13.61 9.30
N SER A 304 17.77 -14.04 10.29
CA SER A 304 17.92 -15.46 10.64
C SER A 304 16.61 -16.06 11.14
N VAL A 305 15.82 -15.30 11.94
CA VAL A 305 14.50 -15.74 12.40
C VAL A 305 13.52 -15.88 11.22
N ILE A 306 13.54 -14.96 10.26
CA ILE A 306 12.73 -15.05 9.06
C ILE A 306 13.09 -16.31 8.26
N GLN A 307 14.39 -16.56 8.03
CA GLN A 307 14.88 -17.70 7.25
C GLN A 307 14.54 -19.05 7.86
N THR A 308 14.53 -19.15 9.19
CA THR A 308 14.22 -20.40 9.92
C THR A 308 12.73 -20.51 10.28
N GLY A 309 11.96 -19.44 10.11
CA GLY A 309 10.55 -19.33 10.52
C GLY A 309 9.52 -19.82 9.51
N GLY A 310 9.92 -20.58 8.46
CA GLY A 310 9.02 -21.04 7.41
C GLY A 310 7.79 -21.79 7.91
N GLN A 311 7.91 -22.55 9.00
CA GLN A 311 6.77 -23.24 9.65
C GLN A 311 5.70 -22.29 10.20
N TYR A 312 6.02 -21.02 10.45
CA TYR A 312 5.09 -19.97 10.89
C TYR A 312 4.60 -19.10 9.73
N GLY A 313 4.92 -19.48 8.48
CA GLY A 313 4.57 -18.69 7.30
C GLY A 313 5.51 -17.50 7.04
N MET A 314 6.65 -17.41 7.73
CA MET A 314 7.66 -16.40 7.45
C MET A 314 8.37 -16.67 6.13
N GLN A 315 8.73 -15.62 5.43
CA GLN A 315 9.57 -15.68 4.24
C GLN A 315 10.37 -14.41 4.06
N SER A 316 11.60 -14.54 3.56
CA SER A 316 12.38 -13.37 3.13
C SER A 316 11.93 -12.89 1.76
N MET A 317 12.24 -11.64 1.41
CA MET A 317 11.97 -11.10 0.07
C MET A 317 12.58 -11.99 -1.02
N ASP A 318 13.85 -12.38 -0.87
CA ASP A 318 14.53 -13.20 -1.88
C ASP A 318 13.92 -14.60 -2.03
N GLN A 319 13.42 -15.20 -0.94
CA GLN A 319 12.68 -16.46 -1.01
C GLN A 319 11.36 -16.31 -1.76
N CYS A 320 10.60 -15.25 -1.49
CA CYS A 320 9.38 -14.91 -2.22
C CYS A 320 9.66 -14.72 -3.72
N LEU A 321 10.70 -13.95 -4.05
CA LEU A 321 11.10 -13.70 -5.43
C LEU A 321 11.49 -14.98 -6.17
N LYS A 322 12.24 -15.90 -5.51
CA LYS A 322 12.57 -17.21 -6.08
C LYS A 322 11.31 -18.03 -6.41
N ASN A 323 10.35 -18.05 -5.49
CA ASN A 323 9.09 -18.76 -5.69
C ASN A 323 8.29 -18.17 -6.88
N LEU A 324 8.22 -16.85 -6.99
CA LEU A 324 7.54 -16.17 -8.11
C LEU A 324 8.22 -16.44 -9.45
N VAL A 325 9.55 -16.53 -9.49
CA VAL A 325 10.30 -16.92 -10.70
C VAL A 325 10.04 -18.37 -11.05
N MET A 326 10.09 -19.28 -10.08
CA MET A 326 9.81 -20.72 -10.31
C MET A 326 8.39 -20.96 -10.82
N GLN A 327 7.41 -20.18 -10.36
CA GLN A 327 6.03 -20.21 -10.84
C GLN A 327 5.85 -19.55 -12.21
N GLY A 328 6.89 -18.94 -12.79
CA GLY A 328 6.81 -18.19 -14.04
C GLY A 328 6.02 -16.89 -13.93
N ALA A 329 5.68 -16.44 -12.71
CA ALA A 329 4.90 -15.22 -12.48
C ALA A 329 5.69 -13.94 -12.79
N VAL A 330 7.01 -13.97 -12.57
CA VAL A 330 7.93 -12.84 -12.86
C VAL A 330 9.18 -13.37 -13.57
N THR A 331 9.85 -12.49 -14.32
CA THR A 331 11.13 -12.83 -14.95
C THR A 331 12.29 -12.75 -13.95
N ARG A 332 13.41 -13.41 -14.26
CA ARG A 332 14.62 -13.35 -13.42
C ARG A 332 15.18 -11.94 -13.31
N GLU A 333 15.13 -11.17 -14.40
CA GLU A 333 15.60 -9.79 -14.45
C GLU A 333 14.75 -8.88 -13.54
N GLU A 334 13.43 -9.06 -13.55
CA GLU A 334 12.54 -8.27 -12.68
C GLU A 334 12.75 -8.66 -11.21
N ALA A 335 12.92 -9.94 -10.90
CA ALA A 335 13.25 -10.40 -9.56
C ALA A 335 14.60 -9.84 -9.08
N ALA A 336 15.63 -9.88 -9.93
CA ALA A 336 16.95 -9.33 -9.62
C ALA A 336 16.91 -7.84 -9.26
N ARG A 337 16.08 -7.05 -9.94
CA ARG A 337 15.91 -5.61 -9.65
C ARG A 337 15.33 -5.32 -8.26
N LYS A 338 14.59 -6.27 -7.70
CA LYS A 338 13.90 -6.12 -6.39
C LYS A 338 14.57 -6.90 -5.27
N SER A 339 15.51 -7.77 -5.60
CA SER A 339 16.25 -8.61 -4.66
C SER A 339 17.28 -7.81 -3.87
N THR A 340 17.52 -8.21 -2.64
CA THR A 340 18.65 -7.75 -1.84
C THR A 340 19.98 -8.35 -2.33
N ASN A 341 19.91 -9.50 -3.03
CA ASN A 341 21.06 -10.18 -3.64
C ASN A 341 20.76 -10.51 -5.12
N PRO A 342 20.95 -9.57 -6.07
CA PRO A 342 20.67 -9.78 -7.49
C PRO A 342 21.38 -10.99 -8.11
N ALA A 343 22.57 -11.37 -7.60
CA ALA A 343 23.34 -12.50 -8.11
C ALA A 343 22.58 -13.84 -7.99
N LEU A 344 21.64 -13.95 -7.05
CA LEU A 344 20.77 -15.14 -6.93
C LEU A 344 19.90 -15.41 -8.16
N PHE A 345 19.65 -14.40 -8.97
CA PHE A 345 18.75 -14.48 -10.13
C PHE A 345 19.50 -14.36 -11.46
N LEU A 346 20.64 -13.67 -11.49
CA LEU A 346 21.45 -13.40 -12.69
C LEU A 346 22.62 -14.39 -12.84
N GLY A 347 23.03 -15.07 -11.75
CA GLY A 347 24.08 -16.10 -11.79
C GLY A 347 23.51 -17.44 -12.25
N GLY A 348 23.59 -17.73 -13.56
CA GLY A 348 23.18 -19.04 -14.09
C GLY A 348 22.85 -19.09 -15.58
N VAL A 349 23.36 -18.15 -16.39
CA VAL A 349 23.57 -18.44 -17.81
C VAL A 349 24.93 -19.11 -17.90
N ALA A 350 24.95 -20.46 -17.71
CA ALA A 350 26.00 -21.26 -18.32
C ALA A 350 25.88 -20.97 -19.82
N GLU A 351 26.88 -20.31 -20.41
CA GLU A 351 27.04 -20.28 -21.84
C GLU A 351 26.87 -21.76 -22.36
N PRO A 352 26.06 -21.99 -23.37
CA PRO A 352 26.07 -23.32 -24.01
C PRO A 352 27.49 -23.60 -24.41
N ALA A 353 28.03 -24.73 -23.94
CA ALA A 353 29.36 -25.18 -24.32
C ALA A 353 29.48 -25.11 -25.84
N PRO A 354 30.58 -24.56 -26.40
CA PRO A 354 30.75 -24.49 -27.84
C PRO A 354 30.64 -25.91 -28.39
N ALA A 355 29.77 -26.09 -29.40
CA ALA A 355 29.57 -27.35 -30.07
C ALA A 355 30.94 -27.88 -30.52
N ALA A 356 31.28 -29.09 -30.10
CA ALA A 356 32.51 -29.75 -30.48
C ALA A 356 32.60 -29.78 -32.00
N ALA A 357 33.66 -29.21 -32.54
CA ALA A 357 33.96 -29.23 -33.97
C ALA A 357 34.02 -30.72 -34.45
N PRO A 358 33.47 -31.07 -35.64
CA PRO A 358 33.53 -32.40 -36.13
C PRO A 358 34.98 -32.81 -36.38
N ALA A 359 35.39 -33.96 -35.84
CA ALA A 359 36.70 -34.53 -36.05
C ALA A 359 36.92 -34.79 -37.55
N THR A 360 37.81 -34.04 -38.16
CA THR A 360 38.29 -34.31 -39.54
C THR A 360 39.12 -35.58 -39.52
N GLY A 361 38.54 -36.64 -40.02
CA GLY A 361 39.21 -37.91 -40.20
C GLY A 361 40.34 -37.80 -41.25
N VAL A 362 41.56 -37.95 -40.80
CA VAL A 362 42.73 -38.09 -41.64
C VAL A 362 42.70 -39.52 -42.19
N LYS A 363 42.36 -39.70 -43.47
CA LYS A 363 42.63 -40.92 -44.19
C LYS A 363 44.13 -41.04 -44.45
N LYS A 364 44.79 -42.03 -43.83
CA LYS A 364 46.11 -42.53 -44.30
C LYS A 364 45.88 -43.33 -45.53
N ALA A 365 46.50 -42.92 -46.63
CA ALA A 365 46.73 -43.74 -47.83
C ALA A 365 47.99 -44.52 -47.61
N ALA A 366 47.92 -45.85 -48.00
CA ALA A 366 49.03 -46.72 -48.14
C ALA A 366 49.75 -46.49 -49.49
#